data_98c696fa445593ee9c73282ea77333ce
#
_entry.id   98c696fa445593ee9c73282ea77333ce
#
_cell.length_a   1.000
_cell.length_b   1.000
_cell.length_c   1.000
_cell.angle_alpha   90.00
_cell.angle_beta   90.00
_cell.angle_gamma   90.00
#
_symmetry.space_group_name_H-M   'P 1'
#
loop_
_entity.id
_entity.type
_entity.pdbx_description
1 polymer ?
#
loop_
_entity_poly.entity_id
_entity_poly.type
_entity_poly.pdbx_seq_one_letter_code
_entity_poly.pdbx_strand_id
1 'polypeptide(L)'
;MDAGLPRTVSPTGIEDRVAQLRMFGRGWYTLVHSIVEPGQSIGEQLAARGIRPQDLDYVLFSHLDPDHIAGISEVRGAKRLLVAEEEYFWSCRVNLRYTSRRLWMDEPPERFWYRVNHIGPESRSYDLFGDDSVHLVHVAGHTEGMFATLIRNGDRYVLLNADGAASPRSWAEGTVPGICENSVRAKKALDWIGGMSRDGACAASLCSHDPDVAPQTIEF
;
A
#
# COMPACT_ATOMS: atom_id res chain seq x y z
N MET A 1 -3.49 -1.35 -6.14
CA MET A 1 -3.16 -1.39 -4.70
C MET A 1 -2.88 0.02 -4.25
N ASP A 2 -3.40 0.40 -3.07
CA ASP A 2 -3.33 1.74 -2.47
C ASP A 2 -3.96 2.86 -3.32
N ALA A 3 -4.29 3.98 -2.71
CA ALA A 3 -4.90 5.12 -3.37
C ALA A 3 -3.99 6.36 -3.34
N GLY A 4 -2.86 6.28 -2.65
CA GLY A 4 -1.93 7.39 -2.53
C GLY A 4 -2.53 8.62 -1.86
N LEU A 5 -2.00 9.77 -2.23
CA LEU A 5 -2.47 11.07 -1.79
C LEU A 5 -3.46 11.67 -2.80
N PRO A 6 -4.57 12.26 -2.36
CA PRO A 6 -5.53 12.89 -3.26
C PRO A 6 -5.03 14.25 -3.75
N ARG A 7 -5.57 14.70 -4.87
CA ARG A 7 -5.31 16.03 -5.44
C ARG A 7 -5.50 17.16 -4.43
N THR A 8 -6.40 16.99 -3.49
CA THR A 8 -6.76 17.99 -2.49
C THR A 8 -5.65 18.34 -1.48
N VAL A 9 -4.55 17.59 -1.41
CA VAL A 9 -3.38 17.93 -0.56
C VAL A 9 -2.53 19.07 -1.18
N SER A 10 -2.61 19.24 -2.50
CA SER A 10 -1.93 20.29 -3.26
C SER A 10 -2.77 20.70 -4.48
N PRO A 11 -3.91 21.39 -4.27
CA PRO A 11 -4.90 21.67 -5.31
C PRO A 11 -4.34 22.40 -6.54
N THR A 12 -3.31 23.21 -6.35
CA THR A 12 -2.66 23.98 -7.41
C THR A 12 -1.38 23.32 -7.96
N GLY A 13 -1.03 22.13 -7.49
CA GLY A 13 0.19 21.43 -7.86
C GLY A 13 1.45 21.88 -7.12
N ILE A 14 1.29 22.77 -6.14
CA ILE A 14 2.35 23.17 -5.21
C ILE A 14 1.92 22.82 -3.78
N GLU A 15 2.85 22.86 -2.84
CA GLU A 15 2.56 22.59 -1.43
C GLU A 15 1.43 23.49 -0.90
N ASP A 16 0.39 22.88 -0.33
CA ASP A 16 -0.67 23.57 0.40
C ASP A 16 -0.65 23.15 1.87
N ARG A 17 0.03 23.95 2.68
CA ARG A 17 0.16 23.74 4.12
C ARG A 17 -1.20 23.62 4.82
N VAL A 18 -2.18 24.43 4.42
CA VAL A 18 -3.50 24.44 5.08
C VAL A 18 -4.26 23.14 4.77
N ALA A 19 -4.25 22.73 3.50
CA ALA A 19 -4.85 21.47 3.08
C ALA A 19 -4.21 20.27 3.80
N GLN A 20 -2.88 20.21 3.84
CA GLN A 20 -2.14 19.12 4.51
C GLN A 20 -2.36 19.11 6.01
N LEU A 21 -2.32 20.26 6.68
CA LEU A 21 -2.62 20.33 8.12
C LEU A 21 -4.06 19.91 8.44
N ARG A 22 -5.01 20.25 7.57
CA ARG A 22 -6.40 19.79 7.70
C ARG A 22 -6.53 18.29 7.47
N MET A 23 -5.78 17.74 6.52
CA MET A 23 -5.87 16.32 6.16
C MET A 23 -5.10 15.41 7.12
N PHE A 24 -3.90 15.78 7.53
CA PHE A 24 -2.99 14.90 8.26
C PHE A 24 -2.69 15.34 9.68
N GLY A 25 -2.95 16.60 10.00
CA GLY A 25 -2.56 17.19 11.29
C GLY A 25 -1.07 17.59 11.33
N ARG A 26 -0.67 18.21 12.45
CA ARG A 26 0.67 18.79 12.60
C ARG A 26 1.79 17.75 12.58
N GLY A 27 1.57 16.58 13.18
CA GLY A 27 2.59 15.52 13.27
C GLY A 27 3.06 15.06 11.92
N TRP A 28 2.13 14.64 11.06
CA TRP A 28 2.46 14.22 9.70
C TRP A 28 2.99 15.36 8.84
N TYR A 29 2.42 16.56 8.94
CA TYR A 29 2.91 17.69 8.18
C TYR A 29 4.39 18.01 8.47
N THR A 30 4.86 17.81 9.71
CA THR A 30 6.28 18.02 10.05
C THR A 30 7.21 16.92 9.54
N LEU A 31 6.67 15.75 9.27
CA LEU A 31 7.44 14.59 8.78
C LEU A 31 7.41 14.47 7.25
N VAL A 32 6.27 14.80 6.64
CA VAL A 32 6.03 14.58 5.21
C VAL A 32 5.40 15.82 4.60
N HIS A 33 6.16 16.48 3.75
CA HIS A 33 5.70 17.59 2.91
C HIS A 33 5.36 17.02 1.53
N SER A 34 4.07 16.87 1.24
CA SER A 34 3.63 16.18 0.05
C SER A 34 3.18 17.16 -1.04
N ILE A 35 3.63 16.91 -2.25
CA ILE A 35 3.13 17.60 -3.45
C ILE A 35 2.57 16.53 -4.39
N VAL A 36 1.32 16.68 -4.78
CA VAL A 36 0.69 15.88 -5.84
C VAL A 36 0.57 16.79 -7.05
N GLU A 37 1.40 16.57 -8.05
CA GLU A 37 1.37 17.34 -9.29
C GLU A 37 0.10 17.04 -10.11
N PRO A 38 -0.35 17.94 -11.00
CA PRO A 38 -1.47 17.67 -11.92
C PRO A 38 -1.27 16.34 -12.68
N GLY A 39 -2.30 15.50 -12.66
CA GLY A 39 -2.28 14.19 -13.31
C GLY A 39 -1.69 13.07 -12.44
N GLN A 40 -1.24 13.33 -11.22
CA GLN A 40 -0.60 12.30 -10.38
C GLN A 40 -1.53 11.64 -9.37
N SER A 41 -2.68 12.24 -9.02
CA SER A 41 -3.61 11.56 -8.12
C SER A 41 -4.23 10.32 -8.78
N ILE A 42 -4.66 9.35 -7.97
CA ILE A 42 -5.24 8.10 -8.50
C ILE A 42 -6.48 8.38 -9.36
N GLY A 43 -7.32 9.32 -8.95
CA GLY A 43 -8.52 9.70 -9.71
C GLY A 43 -8.17 10.30 -11.07
N GLU A 44 -7.16 11.17 -11.13
CA GLU A 44 -6.68 11.76 -12.39
C GLU A 44 -6.06 10.69 -13.31
N GLN A 45 -5.28 9.76 -12.75
CA GLN A 45 -4.66 8.68 -13.52
C GLN A 45 -5.67 7.68 -14.07
N LEU A 46 -6.69 7.33 -13.29
CA LEU A 46 -7.80 6.48 -13.75
C LEU A 46 -8.58 7.19 -14.87
N ALA A 47 -8.93 8.45 -14.67
CA ALA A 47 -9.65 9.25 -15.67
C ALA A 47 -8.87 9.37 -16.99
N ALA A 48 -7.55 9.57 -16.93
CA ALA A 48 -6.68 9.64 -18.10
C ALA A 48 -6.67 8.31 -18.92
N ARG A 49 -7.02 7.20 -18.28
CA ARG A 49 -7.16 5.88 -18.92
C ARG A 49 -8.60 5.50 -19.26
N GLY A 50 -9.56 6.42 -19.07
CA GLY A 50 -10.97 6.18 -19.29
C GLY A 50 -11.61 5.22 -18.26
N ILE A 51 -10.96 5.01 -17.12
CA ILE A 51 -11.44 4.14 -16.04
C ILE A 51 -12.13 5.01 -14.99
N ARG A 52 -13.34 4.65 -14.64
CA ARG A 52 -14.08 5.29 -13.55
C ARG A 52 -13.90 4.47 -12.27
N PRO A 53 -13.99 5.06 -11.07
CA PRO A 53 -13.96 4.29 -9.83
C PRO A 53 -14.94 3.11 -9.79
N GLN A 54 -16.14 3.25 -10.39
CA GLN A 54 -17.16 2.20 -10.47
C GLN A 54 -16.77 1.01 -11.36
N ASP A 55 -15.77 1.19 -12.22
CA ASP A 55 -15.27 0.13 -13.09
C ASP A 55 -14.25 -0.76 -12.37
N LEU A 56 -13.80 -0.36 -11.18
CA LEU A 56 -12.88 -1.13 -10.33
C LEU A 56 -13.64 -2.20 -9.54
N ASP A 57 -13.23 -3.45 -9.66
CA ASP A 57 -13.77 -4.53 -8.82
C ASP A 57 -13.21 -4.47 -7.40
N TYR A 58 -11.92 -4.19 -7.26
CA TYR A 58 -11.23 -4.12 -5.98
C TYR A 58 -10.30 -2.92 -5.88
N VAL A 59 -10.27 -2.30 -4.70
CA VAL A 59 -9.17 -1.45 -4.24
C VAL A 59 -8.62 -2.09 -2.97
N LEU A 60 -7.32 -2.35 -2.97
CA LEU A 60 -6.63 -3.04 -1.89
C LEU A 60 -5.75 -2.04 -1.15
N PHE A 61 -6.02 -1.78 0.13
CA PHE A 61 -5.16 -0.93 0.96
C PHE A 61 -4.16 -1.81 1.69
N SER A 62 -2.89 -1.74 1.26
CA SER A 62 -1.80 -2.52 1.85
C SER A 62 -1.66 -2.25 3.34
N HIS A 63 -1.80 -0.98 3.72
CA HIS A 63 -1.87 -0.48 5.07
C HIS A 63 -2.56 0.90 5.10
N LEU A 64 -2.70 1.50 6.28
CA LEU A 64 -3.52 2.69 6.49
C LEU A 64 -2.72 3.96 6.80
N ASP A 65 -1.44 4.01 6.43
CA ASP A 65 -0.69 5.25 6.48
C ASP A 65 -1.29 6.29 5.53
N PRO A 66 -1.21 7.58 5.87
CA PRO A 66 -1.86 8.64 5.10
C PRO A 66 -1.53 8.65 3.61
N ASP A 67 -0.31 8.37 3.25
CA ASP A 67 0.16 8.36 1.86
C ASP A 67 -0.28 7.13 1.06
N HIS A 68 -0.94 6.16 1.70
CA HIS A 68 -1.55 5.00 1.04
C HIS A 68 -3.08 5.08 0.98
N ILE A 69 -3.74 5.63 2.02
CA ILE A 69 -5.21 5.63 2.09
C ILE A 69 -5.85 6.99 1.84
N ALA A 70 -5.13 8.12 1.91
CA ALA A 70 -5.78 9.43 1.87
C ALA A 70 -6.56 9.70 0.56
N GLY A 71 -6.16 9.09 -0.55
CA GLY A 71 -6.88 9.13 -1.82
C GLY A 71 -8.16 8.29 -1.90
N ILE A 72 -8.61 7.68 -0.79
CA ILE A 72 -9.80 6.82 -0.77
C ILE A 72 -11.04 7.48 -1.36
N SER A 73 -11.22 8.79 -1.20
CA SER A 73 -12.35 9.52 -1.77
C SER A 73 -12.40 9.46 -3.30
N GLU A 74 -11.25 9.32 -3.95
CA GLU A 74 -11.14 9.26 -5.41
C GLU A 74 -11.45 7.86 -5.97
N VAL A 75 -11.52 6.84 -5.11
CA VAL A 75 -11.80 5.44 -5.47
C VAL A 75 -13.00 4.83 -4.77
N ARG A 76 -13.77 5.60 -3.99
CA ARG A 76 -14.95 5.11 -3.24
C ARG A 76 -16.02 4.46 -4.09
N GLY A 77 -16.06 4.74 -5.40
CA GLY A 77 -17.00 4.10 -6.32
C GLY A 77 -16.65 2.65 -6.65
N ALA A 78 -15.50 2.14 -6.27
CA ALA A 78 -15.10 0.74 -6.50
C ALA A 78 -16.07 -0.24 -5.82
N LYS A 79 -16.25 -1.44 -6.41
CA LYS A 79 -17.18 -2.44 -5.88
C LYS A 79 -16.78 -2.92 -4.49
N ARG A 80 -15.48 -3.09 -4.23
CA ARG A 80 -14.95 -3.47 -2.93
C ARG A 80 -13.65 -2.75 -2.61
N LEU A 81 -13.56 -2.22 -1.40
CA LEU A 81 -12.34 -1.64 -0.83
C LEU A 81 -11.91 -2.54 0.32
N LEU A 82 -10.71 -3.11 0.28
CA LEU A 82 -10.29 -4.11 1.26
C LEU A 82 -9.08 -3.66 2.07
N VAL A 83 -9.08 -4.02 3.35
CA VAL A 83 -7.97 -3.85 4.29
C VAL A 83 -7.87 -5.07 5.21
N ALA A 84 -6.68 -5.39 5.69
CA ALA A 84 -6.52 -6.45 6.68
C ALA A 84 -7.15 -6.07 8.02
N GLU A 85 -7.81 -7.04 8.70
CA GLU A 85 -8.40 -6.82 10.05
C GLU A 85 -7.35 -6.35 11.05
N GLU A 86 -6.16 -6.91 11.02
CA GLU A 86 -5.06 -6.52 11.90
C GLU A 86 -4.67 -5.06 11.71
N GLU A 87 -4.62 -4.59 10.46
CA GLU A 87 -4.31 -3.19 10.15
C GLU A 87 -5.42 -2.26 10.62
N TYR A 88 -6.67 -2.61 10.31
CA TYR A 88 -7.83 -1.86 10.78
C TYR A 88 -7.86 -1.74 12.31
N PHE A 89 -7.65 -2.87 13.02
CA PHE A 89 -7.66 -2.91 14.47
C PHE A 89 -6.58 -2.00 15.09
N TRP A 90 -5.35 -2.04 14.54
CA TRP A 90 -4.25 -1.19 15.00
C TRP A 90 -4.51 0.30 14.72
N SER A 91 -5.06 0.61 13.57
CA SER A 91 -5.41 1.98 13.19
C SER A 91 -6.49 2.61 14.09
N CYS A 92 -7.32 1.81 14.73
CA CYS A 92 -8.34 2.27 15.69
C CYS A 92 -7.75 2.62 17.06
N ARG A 93 -6.51 2.27 17.36
CA ARG A 93 -5.84 2.66 18.60
C ARG A 93 -5.42 4.14 18.56
N VAL A 94 -5.24 4.74 19.72
CA VAL A 94 -4.71 6.11 19.82
C VAL A 94 -3.24 6.07 19.40
N ASN A 95 -2.99 6.37 18.13
CA ASN A 95 -1.68 6.38 17.53
C ASN A 95 -1.57 7.60 16.61
N LEU A 96 -0.46 8.33 16.72
CA LEU A 96 -0.17 9.51 15.87
C LEU A 96 0.05 9.12 14.40
N ARG A 97 0.33 7.84 14.12
CA ARG A 97 0.52 7.32 12.77
C ARG A 97 -0.75 7.45 11.92
N TYR A 98 -1.91 7.10 12.48
CA TYR A 98 -3.17 7.01 11.75
C TYR A 98 -4.02 8.29 11.86
N THR A 99 -3.41 9.45 11.69
CA THR A 99 -4.11 10.75 11.78
C THR A 99 -5.12 10.97 10.65
N SER A 100 -4.93 10.29 9.51
CA SER A 100 -5.86 10.29 8.37
C SER A 100 -7.14 9.49 8.60
N ARG A 101 -7.27 8.79 9.74
CA ARG A 101 -8.42 7.92 10.08
C ARG A 101 -9.79 8.57 9.82
N ARG A 102 -9.94 9.86 10.08
CA ARG A 102 -11.17 10.63 9.81
C ARG A 102 -11.60 10.64 8.34
N LEU A 103 -10.68 10.33 7.40
CA LEU A 103 -10.99 10.32 5.98
C LEU A 103 -11.78 9.08 5.54
N TRP A 104 -11.78 8.05 6.37
CA TRP A 104 -12.36 6.75 6.02
C TRP A 104 -13.18 6.09 7.13
N MET A 105 -13.18 6.62 8.38
CA MET A 105 -13.89 5.98 9.50
C MET A 105 -15.40 5.94 9.36
N ASP A 106 -16.01 6.94 8.71
CA ASP A 106 -17.48 6.97 8.50
C ASP A 106 -17.93 5.89 7.49
N GLU A 107 -17.04 5.53 6.56
CA GLU A 107 -17.23 4.47 5.58
C GLU A 107 -15.93 3.68 5.44
N PRO A 108 -15.63 2.79 6.39
CA PRO A 108 -14.38 2.06 6.40
C PRO A 108 -14.31 1.02 5.28
N PRO A 109 -13.10 0.70 4.78
CA PRO A 109 -12.91 -0.45 3.91
C PRO A 109 -13.42 -1.74 4.55
N GLU A 110 -13.86 -2.68 3.72
CA GLU A 110 -14.18 -4.05 4.14
C GLU A 110 -12.94 -4.72 4.71
N ARG A 111 -13.10 -5.55 5.72
CA ARG A 111 -12.02 -6.23 6.39
C ARG A 111 -11.90 -7.67 5.93
N PHE A 112 -10.66 -8.12 5.70
CA PHE A 112 -10.37 -9.53 5.49
C PHE A 112 -9.43 -10.06 6.57
N TRP A 113 -9.38 -11.39 6.72
CA TRP A 113 -8.56 -12.09 7.73
C TRP A 113 -7.54 -12.99 7.04
N TYR A 114 -6.28 -12.86 7.44
CA TYR A 114 -5.25 -13.80 6.99
C TYR A 114 -5.53 -15.22 7.47
N ARG A 115 -5.16 -16.18 6.65
CA ARG A 115 -5.20 -17.62 6.98
C ARG A 115 -3.79 -18.18 7.01
N VAL A 116 -3.53 -19.12 7.91
CA VAL A 116 -2.27 -19.88 7.94
C VAL A 116 -2.22 -20.77 6.70
N ASN A 117 -1.23 -20.53 5.84
CA ASN A 117 -1.04 -21.26 4.57
C ASN A 117 0.42 -21.36 4.14
N HIS A 118 1.36 -21.08 5.06
CA HIS A 118 2.80 -21.13 4.86
C HIS A 118 3.36 -20.18 3.78
N ILE A 119 2.57 -19.20 3.30
CA ILE A 119 3.01 -18.16 2.38
C ILE A 119 3.47 -16.94 3.18
N GLY A 120 4.64 -16.39 2.81
CA GLY A 120 5.18 -15.17 3.39
C GLY A 120 5.92 -15.34 4.71
N PRO A 121 6.50 -14.24 5.22
CA PRO A 121 7.33 -14.25 6.43
C PRO A 121 6.54 -14.61 7.69
N GLU A 122 5.25 -14.30 7.74
CA GLU A 122 4.36 -14.64 8.86
C GLU A 122 3.60 -15.97 8.65
N SER A 123 3.92 -16.70 7.56
CA SER A 123 3.24 -17.96 7.17
C SER A 123 1.73 -17.80 7.02
N ARG A 124 1.27 -16.61 6.65
CA ARG A 124 -0.14 -16.26 6.50
C ARG A 124 -0.37 -15.36 5.29
N SER A 125 -1.43 -15.63 4.55
CA SER A 125 -1.93 -14.75 3.51
C SER A 125 -3.46 -14.86 3.38
N TYR A 126 -4.02 -14.00 2.54
CA TYR A 126 -5.41 -14.07 2.10
C TYR A 126 -5.41 -14.30 0.60
N ASP A 127 -6.01 -15.41 0.15
CA ASP A 127 -6.24 -15.70 -1.26
C ASP A 127 -7.46 -14.90 -1.71
N LEU A 128 -7.23 -13.89 -2.58
CA LEU A 128 -8.25 -12.91 -2.94
C LEU A 128 -9.41 -13.54 -3.72
N PHE A 129 -9.12 -14.48 -4.61
CA PHE A 129 -10.10 -15.10 -5.50
C PHE A 129 -10.38 -16.56 -5.14
N GLY A 130 -9.60 -17.17 -4.26
CA GLY A 130 -9.74 -18.58 -3.87
C GLY A 130 -9.18 -19.56 -4.91
N ASP A 131 -8.35 -19.09 -5.83
CA ASP A 131 -7.76 -19.86 -6.93
C ASP A 131 -6.22 -19.81 -6.95
N ASP A 132 -5.61 -19.31 -5.89
CA ASP A 132 -4.16 -19.18 -5.70
C ASP A 132 -3.49 -18.14 -6.65
N SER A 133 -4.27 -17.40 -7.43
CA SER A 133 -3.75 -16.43 -8.40
C SER A 133 -3.28 -15.13 -7.77
N VAL A 134 -3.96 -14.65 -6.71
CA VAL A 134 -3.62 -13.40 -6.02
C VAL A 134 -3.66 -13.58 -4.51
N HIS A 135 -2.48 -13.46 -3.88
CA HIS A 135 -2.36 -13.49 -2.44
C HIS A 135 -2.03 -12.13 -1.85
N LEU A 136 -2.76 -11.72 -0.84
CA LEU A 136 -2.40 -10.62 0.05
C LEU A 136 -1.57 -11.22 1.18
N VAL A 137 -0.25 -11.13 1.07
CA VAL A 137 0.72 -11.81 1.95
C VAL A 137 1.04 -10.94 3.13
N HIS A 138 0.86 -11.44 4.36
CA HIS A 138 1.15 -10.70 5.58
C HIS A 138 2.65 -10.43 5.74
N VAL A 139 3.04 -9.17 5.63
CA VAL A 139 4.43 -8.67 5.73
C VAL A 139 4.53 -7.63 6.85
N ALA A 140 4.13 -8.01 8.05
CA ALA A 140 4.09 -7.11 9.18
C ALA A 140 5.48 -6.56 9.56
N GLY A 141 5.47 -5.40 10.19
CA GLY A 141 6.66 -4.75 10.74
C GLY A 141 6.69 -3.26 10.50
N HIS A 142 6.50 -2.81 9.26
CA HIS A 142 6.24 -1.40 8.96
C HIS A 142 4.94 -0.97 9.66
N THR A 143 3.85 -1.65 9.39
CA THR A 143 2.65 -1.68 10.23
C THR A 143 2.32 -3.11 10.66
N GLU A 144 1.37 -3.29 11.61
CA GLU A 144 1.03 -4.61 12.13
C GLU A 144 0.26 -5.48 11.15
N GLY A 145 -0.55 -4.88 10.29
CA GLY A 145 -1.42 -5.60 9.36
C GLY A 145 -1.04 -5.47 7.89
N MET A 146 0.10 -4.87 7.57
CA MET A 146 0.50 -4.62 6.18
C MET A 146 0.65 -5.90 5.37
N PHE A 147 0.27 -5.83 4.09
CA PHE A 147 0.50 -6.91 3.13
C PHE A 147 1.28 -6.46 1.89
N ALA A 148 2.02 -7.41 1.34
CA ALA A 148 2.48 -7.38 -0.05
C ALA A 148 1.49 -8.13 -0.93
N THR A 149 1.31 -7.73 -2.19
CA THR A 149 0.45 -8.45 -3.12
C THR A 149 1.30 -9.31 -4.05
N LEU A 150 1.08 -10.63 -3.97
CA LEU A 150 1.71 -11.63 -4.82
C LEU A 150 0.71 -12.04 -5.89
N ILE A 151 1.02 -11.77 -7.16
CA ILE A 151 0.19 -12.09 -8.32
C ILE A 151 0.88 -13.19 -9.11
N ARG A 152 0.22 -14.33 -9.31
CA ARG A 152 0.77 -15.51 -9.97
C ARG A 152 0.14 -15.76 -11.33
N ASN A 153 0.95 -16.22 -12.25
CA ASN A 153 0.52 -16.77 -13.54
C ASN A 153 1.41 -17.98 -13.89
N GLY A 154 0.87 -19.18 -13.71
CA GLY A 154 1.66 -20.40 -13.82
C GLY A 154 2.83 -20.42 -12.84
N ASP A 155 4.03 -20.61 -13.36
CA ASP A 155 5.25 -20.67 -12.57
C ASP A 155 5.89 -19.29 -12.33
N ARG A 156 5.31 -18.22 -12.83
CA ARG A 156 5.83 -16.86 -12.70
C ARG A 156 4.95 -16.01 -11.78
N TYR A 157 5.52 -14.93 -11.27
CA TYR A 157 4.78 -14.00 -10.43
C TYR A 157 5.32 -12.56 -10.49
N VAL A 158 4.45 -11.65 -10.08
CA VAL A 158 4.75 -10.25 -9.76
C VAL A 158 4.53 -10.02 -8.28
N LEU A 159 5.41 -9.25 -7.65
CA LEU A 159 5.32 -8.88 -6.25
C LEU A 159 5.21 -7.35 -6.10
N LEU A 160 4.12 -6.88 -5.47
CA LEU A 160 3.95 -5.48 -5.07
C LEU A 160 4.25 -5.39 -3.58
N ASN A 161 5.35 -4.73 -3.22
CA ASN A 161 5.96 -4.85 -1.88
C ASN A 161 5.32 -3.95 -0.81
N ALA A 162 4.45 -3.01 -1.21
CA ALA A 162 4.04 -1.92 -0.33
C ALA A 162 5.26 -1.26 0.35
N ASP A 163 5.21 -0.99 1.64
CA ASP A 163 6.30 -0.40 2.43
C ASP A 163 7.14 -1.45 3.17
N GLY A 164 7.06 -2.71 2.75
CA GLY A 164 7.99 -3.75 3.20
C GLY A 164 9.42 -3.52 2.74
N ALA A 165 9.58 -2.74 1.66
CA ALA A 165 10.86 -2.24 1.15
C ALA A 165 10.61 -0.93 0.39
N ALA A 166 11.48 0.07 0.60
CA ALA A 166 11.37 1.35 -0.11
C ALA A 166 11.88 1.26 -1.56
N SER A 167 12.90 0.43 -1.80
CA SER A 167 13.49 0.18 -3.13
C SER A 167 14.31 -1.12 -3.10
N PRO A 168 14.82 -1.60 -4.24
CA PRO A 168 15.76 -2.74 -4.29
C PRO A 168 16.99 -2.61 -3.39
N ARG A 169 17.47 -1.40 -3.14
CA ARG A 169 18.57 -1.15 -2.20
C ARG A 169 18.21 -1.58 -0.77
N SER A 170 16.95 -1.50 -0.37
CA SER A 170 16.53 -1.86 0.99
C SER A 170 16.92 -3.29 1.34
N TRP A 171 16.62 -4.27 0.49
CA TRP A 171 17.03 -5.66 0.76
C TRP A 171 18.48 -5.95 0.41
N ALA A 172 19.10 -5.20 -0.52
CA ALA A 172 20.53 -5.35 -0.82
C ALA A 172 21.41 -4.91 0.34
N GLU A 173 21.03 -3.83 1.03
CA GLU A 173 21.76 -3.24 2.14
C GLU A 173 21.21 -3.69 3.52
N GLY A 174 20.09 -4.41 3.54
CA GLY A 174 19.43 -4.83 4.78
C GLY A 174 18.73 -3.70 5.56
N THR A 175 18.41 -2.60 4.88
CA THR A 175 17.83 -1.39 5.49
C THR A 175 16.31 -1.52 5.58
N VAL A 176 15.77 -1.61 6.79
CA VAL A 176 14.33 -1.61 7.05
C VAL A 176 13.74 -0.21 6.92
N PRO A 177 12.41 -0.06 6.66
CA PRO A 177 11.74 1.23 6.66
C PRO A 177 12.02 2.03 7.95
N GLY A 178 12.26 3.35 7.81
CA GLY A 178 12.63 4.22 8.95
C GLY A 178 11.51 4.41 9.97
N ILE A 179 10.25 4.33 9.54
CA ILE A 179 9.06 4.39 10.42
C ILE A 179 8.45 2.99 10.44
N CYS A 180 8.75 2.18 11.45
CA CYS A 180 8.16 0.85 11.60
C CYS A 180 7.69 0.60 13.03
N GLU A 181 6.61 -0.17 13.17
CA GLU A 181 6.05 -0.58 14.46
C GLU A 181 6.92 -1.64 15.14
N ASN A 182 7.54 -2.52 14.33
CA ASN A 182 8.38 -3.62 14.80
C ASN A 182 9.53 -3.89 13.84
N SER A 183 10.74 -3.46 14.20
CA SER A 183 11.93 -3.59 13.36
C SER A 183 12.36 -5.04 13.11
N VAL A 184 12.10 -5.96 14.05
CA VAL A 184 12.43 -7.38 13.89
C VAL A 184 11.53 -8.03 12.84
N ARG A 185 10.24 -7.76 12.89
CA ARG A 185 9.29 -8.24 11.88
C ARG A 185 9.53 -7.56 10.54
N ALA A 186 9.80 -6.25 10.51
CA ALA A 186 10.15 -5.52 9.31
C ALA A 186 11.39 -6.11 8.62
N LYS A 187 12.41 -6.50 9.41
CA LYS A 187 13.59 -7.19 8.86
C LYS A 187 13.25 -8.55 8.26
N LYS A 188 12.40 -9.33 8.94
CA LYS A 188 11.95 -10.62 8.44
C LYS A 188 11.13 -10.49 7.14
N ALA A 189 10.28 -9.46 7.06
CA ALA A 189 9.51 -9.12 5.86
C ALA A 189 10.46 -8.71 4.71
N LEU A 190 11.43 -7.85 4.99
CA LEU A 190 12.44 -7.40 4.02
C LEU A 190 13.26 -8.56 3.48
N ASP A 191 13.68 -9.50 4.33
CA ASP A 191 14.46 -10.68 3.91
C ASP A 191 13.63 -11.58 2.99
N TRP A 192 12.35 -11.79 3.32
CA TRP A 192 11.43 -12.53 2.46
C TRP A 192 11.21 -11.83 1.12
N ILE A 193 10.91 -10.51 1.11
CA ILE A 193 10.75 -9.72 -0.11
C ILE A 193 12.00 -9.81 -0.97
N GLY A 194 13.18 -9.62 -0.38
CA GLY A 194 14.46 -9.71 -1.09
C GLY A 194 14.73 -11.11 -1.66
N GLY A 195 14.33 -12.18 -0.95
CA GLY A 195 14.38 -13.55 -1.45
C GLY A 195 13.50 -13.73 -2.68
N MET A 196 12.22 -13.37 -2.55
CA MET A 196 11.25 -13.42 -3.66
C MET A 196 11.70 -12.59 -4.86
N SER A 197 12.21 -11.37 -4.63
CA SER A 197 12.62 -10.46 -5.71
C SER A 197 13.83 -10.98 -6.53
N ARG A 198 14.65 -11.85 -5.94
CA ARG A 198 15.82 -12.46 -6.61
C ARG A 198 15.52 -13.82 -7.22
N ASP A 199 14.36 -14.37 -6.97
CA ASP A 199 13.93 -15.64 -7.56
C ASP A 199 13.76 -15.50 -9.07
N GLY A 200 14.22 -16.48 -9.85
CA GLY A 200 14.09 -16.49 -11.31
C GLY A 200 12.64 -16.52 -11.83
N ALA A 201 11.68 -16.93 -10.99
CA ALA A 201 10.26 -16.90 -11.28
C ALA A 201 9.65 -15.49 -11.13
N CYS A 202 10.32 -14.55 -10.43
CA CYS A 202 9.85 -13.19 -10.23
C CYS A 202 9.97 -12.39 -11.54
N ALA A 203 8.84 -12.06 -12.16
CA ALA A 203 8.81 -11.23 -13.35
C ALA A 203 9.06 -9.75 -13.04
N ALA A 204 8.55 -9.28 -11.90
CA ALA A 204 8.78 -7.93 -11.39
C ALA A 204 8.52 -7.86 -9.88
N SER A 205 9.29 -7.02 -9.21
CA SER A 205 9.11 -6.69 -7.79
C SER A 205 9.09 -5.18 -7.65
N LEU A 206 7.95 -4.62 -7.25
CA LEU A 206 7.70 -3.18 -7.24
C LEU A 206 7.51 -2.66 -5.82
N CYS A 207 8.26 -1.61 -5.48
CA CYS A 207 8.17 -0.90 -4.21
C CYS A 207 7.36 0.39 -4.38
N SER A 208 6.58 0.76 -3.36
CA SER A 208 5.69 1.94 -3.42
C SER A 208 6.46 3.26 -3.49
N HIS A 209 7.64 3.33 -2.89
CA HIS A 209 8.46 4.53 -2.77
C HIS A 209 9.72 4.53 -3.63
N ASP A 210 9.82 3.61 -4.60
CA ASP A 210 10.96 3.54 -5.51
C ASP A 210 10.81 4.60 -6.62
N PRO A 211 11.68 5.63 -6.67
CA PRO A 211 11.60 6.67 -7.68
C PRO A 211 11.94 6.17 -9.09
N ASP A 212 12.57 4.99 -9.21
CA ASP A 212 12.96 4.41 -10.49
C ASP A 212 11.82 3.59 -11.12
N VAL A 213 10.70 3.38 -10.41
CA VAL A 213 9.52 2.69 -10.96
C VAL A 213 8.73 3.64 -11.85
N ALA A 214 8.76 3.39 -13.15
CA ALA A 214 7.94 4.10 -14.12
C ALA A 214 6.64 3.31 -14.44
N PRO A 215 5.56 4.01 -14.90
CA PRO A 215 4.37 3.34 -15.41
C PRO A 215 4.71 2.35 -16.52
N GLN A 216 4.28 1.09 -16.37
CA GLN A 216 4.63 0.02 -17.30
C GLN A 216 3.53 -1.04 -17.36
N THR A 217 3.51 -1.82 -18.44
CA THR A 217 2.76 -3.07 -18.54
C THR A 217 3.71 -4.23 -18.31
N ILE A 218 3.33 -5.17 -17.44
CA ILE A 218 4.12 -6.35 -17.12
C ILE A 218 3.39 -7.56 -17.70
N GLU A 219 4.04 -8.24 -18.64
CA GLU A 219 3.57 -9.52 -19.19
C GLU A 219 4.38 -10.66 -18.56
N PHE A 220 3.69 -11.69 -18.03
CA PHE A 220 4.34 -12.80 -17.32
C PHE A 220 3.47 -14.05 -17.25
#